data_bbd08b08b5e39b2adebcef09eaabbc20
#
_entry.id   bbd08b08b5e39b2adebcef09eaabbc20
#
_cell.length_a   1.000
_cell.length_b   1.000
_cell.length_c   1.000
_cell.angle_alpha   90.00
_cell.angle_beta   90.00
_cell.angle_gamma   90.00
#
_symmetry.space_group_name_H-M   'P 1'
#
loop_
_entity.id
_entity.type
_entity.pdbx_description
1 polymer ?
#
loop_
_entity_poly.entity_id
_entity_poly.type
_entity_poly.pdbx_seq_one_letter_code
_entity_poly.pdbx_strand_id
1 'polypeptide(L)'
;MNVASPQEVVDESDVIFLAIMEDITENLLSSIVFKKGQTIISFILGINLQRLKTLCKPARDIAITIPLPMIENGRCPLPVYPGNNRLLELFGSENLIIELSTEAELTPFFAATAVLSSSLAQLEVAKKWLEEHLDSPETAESYLISLMAGTYSGIKKDGLNRINQELNSLATEGGLNSQLRNHMRNEGSEDALYKGLSKLGKRLNLN
;
A
#
# COMPACT_ATOMS: atom_id res chain seq x y z
N MET A 1 12.40 -17.20 -14.03
CA MET A 1 12.46 -15.76 -14.41
C MET A 1 13.64 -15.61 -15.38
N ASN A 2 13.39 -15.08 -16.57
CA ASN A 2 14.44 -14.80 -17.55
C ASN A 2 14.88 -13.35 -17.40
N VAL A 3 16.18 -13.11 -17.41
CA VAL A 3 16.75 -11.76 -17.41
C VAL A 3 17.04 -11.38 -18.86
N ALA A 4 16.53 -10.23 -19.28
CA ALA A 4 16.70 -9.71 -20.62
C ALA A 4 16.93 -8.19 -20.56
N SER A 5 17.34 -7.59 -21.67
CA SER A 5 17.42 -6.13 -21.77
C SER A 5 16.02 -5.51 -21.71
N PRO A 6 15.87 -4.23 -21.30
CA PRO A 6 14.56 -3.57 -21.25
C PRO A 6 13.81 -3.61 -22.60
N GLN A 7 14.51 -3.48 -23.73
CA GLN A 7 13.89 -3.55 -25.04
C GLN A 7 13.39 -4.97 -25.37
N GLU A 8 14.16 -6.00 -25.06
CA GLU A 8 13.72 -7.40 -25.26
C GLU A 8 12.48 -7.71 -24.42
N VAL A 9 12.42 -7.24 -23.16
CA VAL A 9 11.22 -7.41 -22.31
C VAL A 9 10.01 -6.76 -22.99
N VAL A 10 10.15 -5.54 -23.51
CA VAL A 10 9.06 -4.84 -24.18
C VAL A 10 8.67 -5.53 -25.49
N ASP A 11 9.65 -6.06 -26.24
CA ASP A 11 9.39 -6.74 -27.50
C ASP A 11 8.62 -8.06 -27.35
N GLU A 12 8.79 -8.75 -26.23
CA GLU A 12 8.19 -10.06 -25.97
C GLU A 12 6.94 -10.01 -25.08
N SER A 13 6.51 -8.81 -24.61
CA SER A 13 5.42 -8.67 -23.64
C SER A 13 4.22 -7.88 -24.19
N ASP A 14 3.02 -8.35 -23.84
CA ASP A 14 1.76 -7.61 -24.06
C ASP A 14 1.43 -6.69 -22.86
N VAL A 15 1.86 -7.08 -21.66
CA VAL A 15 1.68 -6.30 -20.43
C VAL A 15 3.03 -6.03 -19.80
N ILE A 16 3.32 -4.77 -19.53
CA ILE A 16 4.61 -4.30 -19.03
C ILE A 16 4.41 -3.60 -17.71
N PHE A 17 5.09 -4.10 -16.66
CA PHE A 17 5.12 -3.47 -15.35
C PHE A 17 6.37 -2.58 -15.23
N LEU A 18 6.15 -1.29 -14.96
CA LEU A 18 7.21 -0.33 -14.72
C LEU A 18 7.48 -0.20 -13.23
N ALA A 19 8.52 -0.91 -12.74
CA ALA A 19 8.97 -0.91 -11.36
C ALA A 19 10.42 -0.38 -11.29
N ILE A 20 10.62 0.86 -11.69
CA ILE A 20 11.92 1.53 -11.79
C ILE A 20 11.92 2.81 -10.95
N MET A 21 13.10 3.29 -10.59
CA MET A 21 13.26 4.53 -9.82
C MET A 21 12.94 5.76 -10.67
N GLU A 22 12.38 6.79 -10.02
CA GLU A 22 11.94 8.02 -10.69
C GLU A 22 13.06 8.70 -11.48
N ASP A 23 14.25 8.80 -10.89
CA ASP A 23 15.42 9.51 -11.44
C ASP A 23 15.96 8.93 -12.75
N ILE A 24 15.79 7.63 -12.99
CA ILE A 24 16.22 6.98 -14.23
C ILE A 24 15.09 6.79 -15.25
N THR A 25 13.84 7.03 -14.86
CA THR A 25 12.65 6.67 -15.65
C THR A 25 12.63 7.37 -17.01
N GLU A 26 12.84 8.67 -17.06
CA GLU A 26 12.77 9.42 -18.31
C GLU A 26 13.82 8.96 -19.31
N ASN A 27 15.05 8.77 -18.86
CA ASN A 27 16.16 8.33 -19.72
C ASN A 27 15.90 6.92 -20.25
N LEU A 28 15.47 6.01 -19.37
CA LEU A 28 15.21 4.63 -19.76
C LEU A 28 14.03 4.53 -20.74
N LEU A 29 12.87 5.11 -20.41
CA LEU A 29 11.67 5.00 -21.24
C LEU A 29 11.83 5.71 -22.60
N SER A 30 12.62 6.78 -22.64
CA SER A 30 12.92 7.47 -23.92
C SER A 30 13.80 6.64 -24.86
N SER A 31 14.53 5.65 -24.37
CA SER A 31 15.35 4.73 -25.16
C SER A 31 14.61 3.48 -25.63
N ILE A 32 13.40 3.24 -25.17
CA ILE A 32 12.59 2.05 -25.44
C ILE A 32 11.55 2.34 -26.52
N VAL A 33 11.36 1.38 -27.42
CA VAL A 33 10.33 1.43 -28.47
C VAL A 33 9.16 0.54 -28.06
N PHE A 34 8.06 1.15 -27.64
CA PHE A 34 6.82 0.44 -27.27
C PHE A 34 5.97 0.10 -28.51
N LYS A 35 5.00 -0.81 -28.33
CA LYS A 35 4.05 -1.22 -29.38
C LYS A 35 2.64 -0.73 -29.09
N LYS A 36 1.83 -0.52 -30.11
CA LYS A 36 0.49 0.08 -30.01
C LYS A 36 -0.50 -0.71 -29.14
N GLY A 37 -0.38 -2.02 -29.07
CA GLY A 37 -1.34 -2.89 -28.33
C GLY A 37 -0.91 -3.21 -26.92
N GLN A 38 0.20 -2.67 -26.43
CA GLN A 38 0.72 -2.98 -25.10
C GLN A 38 -0.03 -2.25 -24.00
N THR A 39 -0.22 -2.94 -22.87
CA THR A 39 -0.71 -2.38 -21.61
C THR A 39 0.49 -2.07 -20.72
N ILE A 40 0.55 -0.85 -20.20
CA ILE A 40 1.60 -0.39 -19.28
C ILE A 40 1.01 -0.17 -17.90
N ILE A 41 1.53 -0.86 -16.90
CA ILE A 41 1.13 -0.70 -15.51
C ILE A 41 2.32 -0.14 -14.73
N SER A 42 2.21 1.10 -14.30
CA SER A 42 3.29 1.83 -13.61
C SER A 42 3.14 1.77 -12.09
N PHE A 43 4.26 1.49 -11.42
CA PHE A 43 4.42 1.56 -9.97
C PHE A 43 5.29 2.77 -9.57
N ILE A 44 5.60 3.63 -10.52
CA ILE A 44 6.55 4.73 -10.33
C ILE A 44 5.85 5.89 -9.65
N LEU A 45 6.37 6.30 -8.51
CA LEU A 45 5.96 7.52 -7.82
C LEU A 45 6.63 8.73 -8.50
N GLY A 46 5.90 9.85 -8.61
CA GLY A 46 6.45 11.13 -9.11
C GLY A 46 6.27 11.37 -10.61
N ILE A 47 5.93 10.35 -11.40
CA ILE A 47 5.64 10.51 -12.83
C ILE A 47 4.15 10.40 -13.08
N ASN A 48 3.55 11.46 -13.59
CA ASN A 48 2.12 11.49 -13.88
C ASN A 48 1.73 10.72 -15.15
N LEU A 49 0.45 10.38 -15.25
CA LEU A 49 -0.11 9.63 -16.38
C LEU A 49 0.15 10.29 -17.73
N GLN A 50 0.05 11.62 -17.80
CA GLN A 50 0.29 12.34 -19.06
C GLN A 50 1.74 12.22 -19.53
N ARG A 51 2.69 12.24 -18.61
CA ARG A 51 4.11 12.03 -18.91
C ARG A 51 4.37 10.60 -19.35
N LEU A 52 3.79 9.61 -18.65
CA LEU A 52 3.86 8.20 -19.04
C LEU A 52 3.29 7.97 -20.44
N LYS A 53 2.13 8.56 -20.76
CA LYS A 53 1.54 8.51 -22.12
C LYS A 53 2.44 9.10 -23.18
N THR A 54 3.30 10.04 -22.84
CA THR A 54 4.26 10.63 -23.76
C THR A 54 5.46 9.71 -23.97
N LEU A 55 6.01 9.17 -22.89
CA LEU A 55 7.21 8.32 -22.90
C LEU A 55 6.95 6.93 -23.48
N CYS A 56 5.76 6.37 -23.27
CA CYS A 56 5.43 5.01 -23.70
C CYS A 56 4.72 4.95 -25.07
N LYS A 57 4.72 6.05 -25.85
CA LYS A 57 4.14 6.01 -27.20
C LYS A 57 4.78 4.91 -28.04
N PRO A 58 3.98 4.17 -28.89
CA PRO A 58 2.55 4.36 -29.19
C PRO A 58 1.58 3.58 -28.27
N ALA A 59 2.02 2.96 -27.16
CA ALA A 59 1.13 2.35 -26.17
C ALA A 59 0.17 3.40 -25.58
N ARG A 60 -1.11 3.03 -25.40
CA ARG A 60 -2.15 3.95 -24.94
C ARG A 60 -2.90 3.45 -23.71
N ASP A 61 -2.85 2.15 -23.46
CA ASP A 61 -3.46 1.53 -22.28
C ASP A 61 -2.46 1.60 -21.12
N ILE A 62 -2.57 2.64 -20.30
CA ILE A 62 -1.61 2.96 -19.25
C ILE A 62 -2.37 3.23 -17.96
N ALA A 63 -1.96 2.56 -16.88
CA ALA A 63 -2.47 2.78 -15.53
C ALA A 63 -1.33 2.93 -14.52
N ILE A 64 -1.62 3.64 -13.42
CA ILE A 64 -0.73 3.77 -12.26
C ILE A 64 -1.40 3.09 -11.08
N THR A 65 -0.65 2.27 -10.34
CA THR A 65 -1.13 1.58 -9.14
C THR A 65 -0.04 1.48 -8.09
N ILE A 66 -0.41 1.09 -6.87
CA ILE A 66 0.47 1.02 -5.70
C ILE A 66 0.47 -0.41 -5.18
N PRO A 67 1.25 -1.33 -5.76
CA PRO A 67 1.36 -2.68 -5.24
C PRO A 67 2.20 -2.69 -3.95
N LEU A 68 1.82 -3.56 -3.03
CA LEU A 68 2.57 -3.84 -1.82
C LEU A 68 3.06 -5.30 -1.86
N PRO A 69 4.11 -5.69 -1.13
CA PRO A 69 4.65 -7.05 -1.16
C PRO A 69 3.61 -8.14 -0.90
N MET A 70 2.55 -7.85 -0.15
CA MET A 70 1.46 -8.78 0.12
C MET A 70 0.64 -9.18 -1.12
N ILE A 71 0.85 -8.55 -2.27
CA ILE A 71 0.19 -8.94 -3.53
C ILE A 71 0.50 -10.39 -3.92
N GLU A 72 1.65 -10.89 -3.51
CA GLU A 72 2.07 -12.28 -3.72
C GLU A 72 1.10 -13.29 -3.05
N ASN A 73 0.55 -12.91 -1.90
CA ASN A 73 -0.35 -13.76 -1.11
C ASN A 73 -1.83 -13.41 -1.29
N GLY A 74 -2.17 -12.50 -2.20
CA GLY A 74 -3.49 -11.92 -2.33
C GLY A 74 -3.83 -10.92 -1.20
N ARG A 75 -5.06 -10.37 -1.25
CA ARG A 75 -5.59 -9.37 -0.28
C ARG A 75 -4.86 -8.03 -0.26
N CYS A 76 -4.05 -7.74 -1.28
CA CYS A 76 -3.43 -6.43 -1.43
C CYS A 76 -4.48 -5.40 -1.87
N PRO A 77 -4.64 -4.26 -1.18
CA PRO A 77 -5.41 -3.15 -1.72
C PRO A 77 -4.59 -2.47 -2.82
N LEU A 78 -5.16 -2.39 -4.03
CA LEU A 78 -4.54 -1.82 -5.22
C LEU A 78 -5.34 -0.59 -5.68
N PRO A 79 -5.04 0.61 -5.17
CA PRO A 79 -5.56 1.83 -5.77
C PRO A 79 -5.00 1.97 -7.19
N VAL A 80 -5.86 2.26 -8.16
CA VAL A 80 -5.49 2.34 -9.58
C VAL A 80 -6.13 3.54 -10.26
N TYR A 81 -5.37 4.23 -11.09
CA TYR A 81 -5.86 5.29 -11.96
C TYR A 81 -5.14 5.30 -13.32
N PRO A 82 -5.88 5.44 -14.40
CA PRO A 82 -7.31 5.15 -14.51
C PRO A 82 -7.61 3.67 -14.27
N GLY A 83 -8.88 3.31 -14.09
CA GLY A 83 -9.28 1.91 -14.04
C GLY A 83 -8.72 1.13 -15.24
N ASN A 84 -8.27 -0.12 -15.01
CA ASN A 84 -7.59 -0.90 -16.02
C ASN A 84 -8.05 -2.37 -16.02
N ASN A 85 -8.61 -2.82 -17.14
CA ASN A 85 -9.14 -4.17 -17.28
C ASN A 85 -8.07 -5.25 -17.15
N ARG A 86 -6.86 -5.01 -17.68
CA ARG A 86 -5.75 -5.98 -17.55
C ARG A 86 -5.31 -6.14 -16.10
N LEU A 87 -5.24 -5.05 -15.33
CA LEU A 87 -4.95 -5.12 -13.91
C LEU A 87 -6.03 -5.92 -13.18
N LEU A 88 -7.30 -5.66 -13.50
CA LEU A 88 -8.44 -6.38 -12.92
C LEU A 88 -8.40 -7.87 -13.26
N GLU A 89 -8.12 -8.24 -14.51
CA GLU A 89 -7.99 -9.65 -14.95
C GLU A 89 -6.84 -10.38 -14.22
N LEU A 90 -5.70 -9.72 -14.05
CA LEU A 90 -4.50 -10.33 -13.47
C LEU A 90 -4.57 -10.45 -11.94
N PHE A 91 -5.16 -9.47 -11.26
CA PHE A 91 -5.06 -9.37 -9.80
C PHE A 91 -6.40 -9.31 -9.07
N GLY A 92 -7.51 -9.04 -9.77
CA GLY A 92 -8.81 -8.75 -9.13
C GLY A 92 -9.45 -9.94 -8.41
N SER A 93 -9.10 -11.18 -8.75
CA SER A 93 -9.64 -12.38 -8.06
C SER A 93 -9.17 -12.49 -6.61
N GLU A 94 -7.94 -12.09 -6.34
CA GLU A 94 -7.28 -12.29 -5.04
C GLU A 94 -7.06 -10.97 -4.27
N ASN A 95 -7.15 -9.82 -4.95
CA ASN A 95 -6.80 -8.52 -4.41
C ASN A 95 -7.97 -7.54 -4.50
N LEU A 96 -7.97 -6.51 -3.65
CA LEU A 96 -8.96 -5.45 -3.67
C LEU A 96 -8.55 -4.35 -4.64
N ILE A 97 -9.14 -4.32 -5.84
CA ILE A 97 -8.93 -3.23 -6.78
C ILE A 97 -9.78 -2.02 -6.36
N ILE A 98 -9.14 -0.85 -6.21
CA ILE A 98 -9.78 0.41 -5.83
C ILE A 98 -9.60 1.39 -6.99
N GLU A 99 -10.60 1.48 -7.86
CA GLU A 99 -10.57 2.44 -8.97
C GLU A 99 -10.80 3.86 -8.45
N LEU A 100 -9.86 4.74 -8.78
CA LEU A 100 -9.89 6.14 -8.36
C LEU A 100 -10.53 7.02 -9.44
N SER A 101 -11.17 8.09 -9.02
CA SER A 101 -11.82 9.04 -9.92
C SER A 101 -10.83 10.01 -10.57
N THR A 102 -9.74 10.31 -9.88
CA THR A 102 -8.68 11.22 -10.36
C THR A 102 -7.29 10.68 -10.03
N GLU A 103 -6.30 11.08 -10.81
CA GLU A 103 -4.90 10.76 -10.54
C GLU A 103 -4.39 11.31 -9.20
N ALA A 104 -4.88 12.48 -8.82
CA ALA A 104 -4.49 13.14 -7.57
C ALA A 104 -4.84 12.29 -6.33
N GLU A 105 -5.85 11.44 -6.41
CA GLU A 105 -6.23 10.54 -5.33
C GLU A 105 -5.19 9.44 -5.05
N LEU A 106 -4.27 9.14 -5.98
CA LEU A 106 -3.16 8.20 -5.72
C LEU A 106 -2.23 8.68 -4.61
N THR A 107 -1.97 9.98 -4.55
CA THR A 107 -0.99 10.56 -3.60
C THR A 107 -1.35 10.31 -2.13
N PRO A 108 -2.59 10.53 -1.65
CA PRO A 108 -2.96 10.17 -0.27
C PRO A 108 -2.83 8.68 0.02
N PHE A 109 -3.09 7.79 -0.95
CA PHE A 109 -2.86 6.35 -0.75
C PHE A 109 -1.37 6.04 -0.57
N PHE A 110 -0.47 6.65 -1.36
CA PHE A 110 0.97 6.53 -1.15
C PHE A 110 1.38 6.97 0.26
N ALA A 111 0.91 8.12 0.73
CA ALA A 111 1.20 8.59 2.08
C ALA A 111 0.66 7.62 3.15
N ALA A 112 -0.55 7.11 2.97
CA ALA A 112 -1.21 6.23 3.93
C ALA A 112 -0.51 4.86 4.06
N THR A 113 0.20 4.37 3.03
CA THR A 113 0.95 3.10 3.14
C THR A 113 2.02 3.13 4.23
N ALA A 114 2.53 4.32 4.59
CA ALA A 114 3.52 4.46 5.65
C ALA A 114 3.03 4.03 7.04
N VAL A 115 1.70 3.89 7.23
CA VAL A 115 1.13 3.39 8.49
C VAL A 115 1.60 1.96 8.81
N LEU A 116 1.94 1.16 7.80
CA LEU A 116 2.39 -0.22 7.99
C LEU A 116 3.65 -0.28 8.88
N SER A 117 4.67 0.52 8.56
CA SER A 117 5.91 0.52 9.33
C SER A 117 5.71 1.02 10.76
N SER A 118 4.90 2.06 10.95
CA SER A 118 4.63 2.59 12.30
C SER A 118 3.82 1.62 13.16
N SER A 119 2.89 0.87 12.56
CA SER A 119 2.12 -0.17 13.26
C SER A 119 3.00 -1.35 13.67
N LEU A 120 3.91 -1.80 12.79
CA LEU A 120 4.88 -2.85 13.12
C LEU A 120 5.84 -2.42 14.22
N ALA A 121 6.27 -1.15 14.24
CA ALA A 121 7.10 -0.62 15.31
C ALA A 121 6.40 -0.65 16.67
N GLN A 122 5.09 -0.38 16.72
CA GLN A 122 4.30 -0.53 17.96
C GLN A 122 4.18 -1.99 18.40
N LEU A 123 4.00 -2.92 17.45
CA LEU A 123 3.99 -4.36 17.77
C LEU A 123 5.35 -4.85 18.29
N GLU A 124 6.47 -4.34 17.76
CA GLU A 124 7.79 -4.65 18.25
C GLU A 124 8.00 -4.19 19.70
N VAL A 125 7.45 -3.03 20.07
CA VAL A 125 7.46 -2.58 21.47
C VAL A 125 6.62 -3.52 22.36
N ALA A 126 5.42 -3.89 21.90
CA ALA A 126 4.56 -4.81 22.65
C ALA A 126 5.20 -6.21 22.79
N LYS A 127 5.89 -6.68 21.74
CA LYS A 127 6.65 -7.94 21.75
C LYS A 127 7.74 -7.91 22.83
N LYS A 128 8.59 -6.89 22.82
CA LYS A 128 9.66 -6.76 23.83
C LYS A 128 9.13 -6.75 25.26
N TRP A 129 8.05 -5.99 25.50
CA TRP A 129 7.41 -5.98 26.81
C TRP A 129 6.89 -7.37 27.22
N LEU A 130 6.27 -8.10 26.27
CA LEU A 130 5.74 -9.44 26.56
C LEU A 130 6.86 -10.46 26.81
N GLU A 131 7.97 -10.38 26.08
CA GLU A 131 9.17 -11.23 26.22
C GLU A 131 9.76 -11.14 27.64
N GLU A 132 9.71 -9.97 28.28
CA GLU A 132 10.18 -9.77 29.66
C GLU A 132 9.36 -10.56 30.69
N HIS A 133 8.19 -11.08 30.30
CA HIS A 133 7.22 -11.74 31.19
C HIS A 133 6.95 -13.20 30.80
N LEU A 134 7.68 -13.75 29.85
CA LEU A 134 7.50 -15.10 29.33
C LEU A 134 8.81 -15.91 29.40
N ASP A 135 8.69 -17.19 29.68
CA ASP A 135 9.81 -18.13 29.63
C ASP A 135 10.25 -18.48 28.19
N SER A 136 9.36 -18.30 27.21
CA SER A 136 9.60 -18.56 25.78
C SER A 136 9.32 -17.31 24.94
N PRO A 137 10.35 -16.57 24.52
CA PRO A 137 10.21 -15.35 23.72
C PRO A 137 9.49 -15.56 22.38
N GLU A 138 9.68 -16.72 21.73
CA GLU A 138 9.03 -17.03 20.43
C GLU A 138 7.51 -17.02 20.53
N THR A 139 6.96 -17.29 21.72
CA THR A 139 5.52 -17.25 21.97
C THR A 139 4.95 -15.84 21.87
N ALA A 140 5.72 -14.82 22.27
CA ALA A 140 5.29 -13.42 22.22
C ALA A 140 4.99 -12.96 20.78
N GLU A 141 5.89 -13.22 19.86
CA GLU A 141 5.74 -12.84 18.46
C GLU A 141 4.55 -13.54 17.79
N SER A 142 4.49 -14.88 17.94
CA SER A 142 3.40 -15.69 17.37
C SER A 142 2.04 -15.25 17.91
N TYR A 143 1.94 -14.95 19.20
CA TYR A 143 0.72 -14.46 19.82
C TYR A 143 0.28 -13.12 19.23
N LEU A 144 1.17 -12.13 19.18
CA LEU A 144 0.84 -10.78 18.71
C LEU A 144 0.47 -10.75 17.24
N ILE A 145 1.19 -11.49 16.39
CA ILE A 145 0.86 -11.61 14.97
C ILE A 145 -0.55 -12.22 14.80
N SER A 146 -0.84 -13.31 15.51
CA SER A 146 -2.14 -13.97 15.43
C SER A 146 -3.26 -13.10 15.97
N LEU A 147 -3.02 -12.37 17.07
CA LEU A 147 -3.97 -11.43 17.65
C LEU A 147 -4.37 -10.33 16.67
N MET A 148 -3.39 -9.69 16.04
CA MET A 148 -3.65 -8.61 15.08
C MET A 148 -4.30 -9.12 13.80
N ALA A 149 -3.80 -10.23 13.24
CA ALA A 149 -4.37 -10.84 12.05
C ALA A 149 -5.82 -11.26 12.27
N GLY A 150 -6.13 -11.88 13.40
CA GLY A 150 -7.50 -12.27 13.79
C GLY A 150 -8.42 -11.06 13.93
N THR A 151 -7.96 -10.03 14.63
CA THR A 151 -8.74 -8.79 14.81
C THR A 151 -9.05 -8.12 13.48
N TYR A 152 -8.04 -7.89 12.64
CA TYR A 152 -8.26 -7.22 11.35
C TYR A 152 -9.10 -8.04 10.38
N SER A 153 -8.96 -9.35 10.37
CA SER A 153 -9.79 -10.23 9.53
C SER A 153 -11.25 -10.29 9.98
N GLY A 154 -11.52 -10.01 11.26
CA GLY A 154 -12.86 -9.94 11.84
C GLY A 154 -13.61 -8.64 11.53
N ILE A 155 -12.91 -7.57 11.10
CA ILE A 155 -13.57 -6.32 10.75
C ILE A 155 -14.52 -6.54 9.57
N LYS A 156 -15.79 -6.14 9.73
CA LYS A 156 -16.81 -6.25 8.67
C LYS A 156 -16.29 -5.66 7.36
N LYS A 157 -16.58 -6.32 6.25
CA LYS A 157 -16.09 -5.87 4.92
C LYS A 157 -16.95 -4.78 4.29
N ASP A 158 -18.19 -4.64 4.72
CA ASP A 158 -19.20 -3.71 4.23
C ASP A 158 -19.56 -2.63 5.26
N GLY A 159 -20.14 -1.54 4.79
CA GLY A 159 -20.55 -0.40 5.61
C GLY A 159 -19.48 0.67 5.81
N LEU A 160 -19.84 1.73 6.51
CA LEU A 160 -18.98 2.86 6.85
C LEU A 160 -18.54 2.80 8.32
N ASN A 161 -17.46 3.50 8.65
CA ASN A 161 -16.95 3.62 10.03
C ASN A 161 -16.59 2.28 10.71
N ARG A 162 -16.27 1.26 9.94
CA ARG A 162 -15.98 -0.10 10.44
C ARG A 162 -14.84 -0.14 11.46
N ILE A 163 -13.76 0.60 11.20
CA ILE A 163 -12.61 0.70 12.12
C ILE A 163 -13.07 1.30 13.46
N ASN A 164 -13.88 2.37 13.42
CA ASN A 164 -14.38 3.00 14.63
C ASN A 164 -15.37 2.10 15.40
N GLN A 165 -16.17 1.31 14.69
CA GLN A 165 -17.06 0.33 15.33
C GLN A 165 -16.26 -0.75 16.05
N GLU A 166 -15.23 -1.31 15.42
CA GLU A 166 -14.36 -2.29 16.04
C GLU A 166 -13.59 -1.70 17.22
N LEU A 167 -13.04 -0.49 17.06
CA LEU A 167 -12.35 0.23 18.13
C LEU A 167 -13.26 0.43 19.36
N ASN A 168 -14.54 0.71 19.15
CA ASN A 168 -15.51 0.87 20.25
C ASN A 168 -15.92 -0.48 20.86
N SER A 169 -15.99 -1.56 20.09
CA SER A 169 -16.27 -2.89 20.61
C SER A 169 -15.21 -3.39 21.59
N LEU A 170 -13.96 -2.97 21.39
CA LEU A 170 -12.83 -3.27 22.26
C LEU A 170 -12.73 -2.34 23.48
N ALA A 171 -13.61 -1.32 23.60
CA ALA A 171 -13.52 -0.26 24.61
C ALA A 171 -14.44 -0.51 25.82
N THR A 172 -14.44 -1.72 26.37
CA THR A 172 -15.15 -1.99 27.64
C THR A 172 -14.64 -1.06 28.74
N GLU A 173 -15.55 -0.40 29.44
CA GLU A 173 -15.20 0.52 30.54
C GLU A 173 -14.37 -0.21 31.62
N GLY A 174 -13.22 0.36 31.98
CA GLY A 174 -12.27 -0.25 32.91
C GLY A 174 -11.46 -1.42 32.34
N GLY A 175 -11.70 -1.83 31.08
CA GLY A 175 -10.96 -2.91 30.42
C GLY A 175 -9.54 -2.51 30.00
N LEU A 176 -8.64 -3.49 29.87
CA LEU A 176 -7.23 -3.27 29.52
C LEU A 176 -7.05 -2.52 28.20
N ASN A 177 -7.84 -2.87 27.18
CA ASN A 177 -7.80 -2.18 25.87
C ASN A 177 -8.13 -0.69 26.01
N SER A 178 -9.15 -0.35 26.80
CA SER A 178 -9.54 1.04 27.04
C SER A 178 -8.45 1.81 27.81
N GLN A 179 -7.86 1.19 28.84
CA GLN A 179 -6.82 1.81 29.65
C GLN A 179 -5.57 2.11 28.81
N LEU A 180 -5.04 1.13 28.07
CA LEU A 180 -3.84 1.32 27.24
C LEU A 180 -4.10 2.36 26.13
N ARG A 181 -5.25 2.28 25.44
CA ARG A 181 -5.61 3.25 24.40
C ARG A 181 -5.67 4.68 24.95
N ASN A 182 -6.29 4.87 26.10
CA ASN A 182 -6.39 6.20 26.72
C ASN A 182 -5.02 6.72 27.16
N HIS A 183 -4.16 5.86 27.70
CA HIS A 183 -2.78 6.22 28.01
C HIS A 183 -2.05 6.70 26.74
N MET A 184 -2.03 5.91 25.67
CA MET A 184 -1.37 6.25 24.41
C MET A 184 -1.90 7.55 23.79
N ARG A 185 -3.22 7.76 23.89
CA ARG A 185 -3.84 9.02 23.42
C ARG A 185 -3.38 10.22 24.24
N ASN A 186 -3.34 10.09 25.56
CA ASN A 186 -2.89 11.17 26.46
C ASN A 186 -1.42 11.52 26.24
N GLU A 187 -0.59 10.54 25.86
CA GLU A 187 0.81 10.74 25.43
C GLU A 187 0.94 11.28 23.97
N GLY A 188 -0.19 11.57 23.31
CA GLY A 188 -0.21 12.22 22.00
C GLY A 188 0.06 11.31 20.80
N SER A 189 -0.10 9.99 20.93
CA SER A 189 0.20 9.04 19.85
C SER A 189 -0.64 9.26 18.58
N GLU A 190 -1.94 9.58 18.74
CA GLU A 190 -2.86 9.85 17.62
C GLU A 190 -2.45 11.14 16.88
N ASP A 191 -2.11 12.19 17.63
CA ASP A 191 -1.60 13.46 17.09
C ASP A 191 -0.26 13.30 16.36
N ALA A 192 0.64 12.50 16.92
CA ALA A 192 1.93 12.21 16.31
C ALA A 192 1.77 11.50 14.96
N LEU A 193 0.89 10.51 14.90
CA LEU A 193 0.56 9.80 13.66
C LEU A 193 -0.02 10.76 12.62
N TYR A 194 -1.03 11.55 12.99
CA TYR A 194 -1.67 12.50 12.07
C TYR A 194 -0.67 13.55 11.54
N LYS A 195 0.17 14.11 12.42
CA LYS A 195 1.24 15.05 12.03
C LYS A 195 2.26 14.40 11.11
N GLY A 196 2.61 13.13 11.35
CA GLY A 196 3.50 12.35 10.51
C GLY A 196 2.93 12.17 9.09
N LEU A 197 1.69 11.71 8.98
CA LEU A 197 0.98 11.58 7.70
C LEU A 197 0.86 12.93 6.97
N SER A 198 0.55 14.01 7.70
CA SER A 198 0.47 15.35 7.13
C SER A 198 1.82 15.84 6.57
N LYS A 199 2.95 15.51 7.22
CA LYS A 199 4.29 15.81 6.70
C LYS A 199 4.58 15.02 5.41
N LEU A 200 4.19 13.74 5.35
CA LEU A 200 4.32 12.94 4.14
C LEU A 200 3.46 13.50 3.01
N GLY A 201 2.21 13.89 3.32
CA GLY A 201 1.34 14.56 2.36
C GLY A 201 2.00 15.80 1.75
N LYS A 202 2.53 16.70 2.59
CA LYS A 202 3.28 17.88 2.11
C LYS A 202 4.48 17.53 1.24
N ARG A 203 5.27 16.51 1.63
CA ARG A 203 6.38 16.02 0.81
C ARG A 203 5.94 15.53 -0.56
N LEU A 204 4.74 14.98 -0.66
CA LEU A 204 4.12 14.48 -1.87
C LEU A 204 3.24 15.52 -2.59
N ASN A 205 3.35 16.80 -2.21
CA ASN A 205 2.58 17.92 -2.78
C ASN A 205 1.04 17.79 -2.61
N LEU A 206 0.57 17.13 -1.55
CA LEU A 206 -0.82 17.24 -1.10
C LEU A 206 -1.04 18.62 -0.46
N ASN A 207 -1.99 19.37 -0.98
CA ASN A 207 -2.43 20.67 -0.43
C ASN A 207 -3.30 20.51 0.81
#